data_7940688aa145848bc9d75b3e42bcac14
#
_entry.id   7940688aa145848bc9d75b3e42bcac14
#
_cell.length_a   1.000
_cell.length_b   1.000
_cell.length_c   1.000
_cell.angle_alpha   90.00
_cell.angle_beta   90.00
_cell.angle_gamma   90.00
#
_symmetry.space_group_name_H-M   'P 1'
#
loop_
_entity.id
_entity.type
_entity.pdbx_description
1 polymer ?
#
loop_
_entity_poly.entity_id
_entity_poly.type
_entity_poly.pdbx_seq_one_letter_code
_entity_poly.pdbx_strand_id
1 'polypeptide(L)'
;MEKIFNHIDQHIEETIETLFKMVSQPSVSAQNYGFDKAPNLIKNILSDYGLNSQLLDTPNNGNPSIFGELKSNSNKTLMFYTHYDVQPPDPLELWESDPFKPEKRGNKLYGRGMSDDKGNIAARLAAIKAFLDIENKLPTNLKFFIEGEEEIGSRNLLGLIETYKPILKADACIWEGGGVNMSGSPLIYIGLKGGLTIKMSVNKLSVDAHSSYSPILPSSIDRLTKAMNSMKNDLGQIIIEGFHDAIIDLNKEQREAINSLPDDTKEWEDKFGVKLLGNDLESIDDLNMKLYSEPTANVNSIQSGYNGPGMKSVVPAYAECKMDFRLVPNQNPAEIYEYIKKHLIKKGFSDIEIEPLHQIFPFRTDMNSDLLDIVKTSAFEIYNKKPLVTPNMAGSGPMYEFGGLLKMPICSAGVDHPTHNMHAPNENITIDDLSLGAKHIALIMKRFSEI
;
A
#
# COMPACT_ATOMS: atom_id res chain seq x y z
N MET A 1 -9.10 -26.42 -16.20
CA MET A 1 -9.50 -25.16 -15.48
C MET A 1 -11.01 -24.99 -15.42
N GLU A 2 -11.79 -25.32 -16.45
CA GLU A 2 -13.26 -25.11 -16.48
C GLU A 2 -13.97 -25.69 -15.24
N LYS A 3 -13.66 -26.92 -14.81
CA LYS A 3 -14.23 -27.50 -13.59
C LYS A 3 -13.90 -26.71 -12.33
N ILE A 4 -12.71 -26.16 -12.22
CA ILE A 4 -12.27 -25.32 -11.11
C ILE A 4 -13.07 -24.01 -11.11
N PHE A 5 -13.22 -23.37 -12.27
CA PHE A 5 -13.99 -22.12 -12.39
C PHE A 5 -15.46 -22.32 -12.06
N ASN A 6 -16.07 -23.39 -12.58
CA ASN A 6 -17.46 -23.73 -12.26
C ASN A 6 -17.65 -24.03 -10.77
N HIS A 7 -16.67 -24.67 -10.12
CA HIS A 7 -16.73 -24.91 -8.68
C HIS A 7 -16.70 -23.59 -7.90
N ILE A 8 -15.81 -22.64 -8.27
CA ILE A 8 -15.77 -21.32 -7.64
C ILE A 8 -17.12 -20.62 -7.73
N ASP A 9 -17.73 -20.61 -8.92
CA ASP A 9 -19.05 -19.98 -9.12
C ASP A 9 -20.16 -20.65 -8.31
N GLN A 10 -20.17 -21.98 -8.26
CA GLN A 10 -21.19 -22.75 -7.53
C GLN A 10 -21.08 -22.62 -6.01
N HIS A 11 -19.88 -22.30 -5.48
CA HIS A 11 -19.61 -22.17 -4.04
C HIS A 11 -19.32 -20.72 -3.62
N ILE A 12 -19.73 -19.73 -4.43
CA ILE A 12 -19.48 -18.32 -4.13
C ILE A 12 -20.13 -17.88 -2.82
N GLU A 13 -21.29 -18.40 -2.47
CA GLU A 13 -21.97 -18.07 -1.21
C GLU A 13 -21.16 -18.57 0.02
N GLU A 14 -20.53 -19.75 -0.05
CA GLU A 14 -19.62 -20.21 1.01
C GLU A 14 -18.40 -19.29 1.17
N THR A 15 -17.89 -18.75 0.05
CA THR A 15 -16.82 -17.77 0.06
C THR A 15 -17.27 -16.47 0.71
N ILE A 16 -18.48 -16.01 0.41
CA ILE A 16 -19.08 -14.83 1.03
C ILE A 16 -19.28 -15.03 2.53
N GLU A 17 -19.76 -16.20 2.96
CA GLU A 17 -19.89 -16.52 4.40
C GLU A 17 -18.54 -16.47 5.13
N THR A 18 -17.50 -17.01 4.52
CA THR A 18 -16.12 -16.94 5.06
C THR A 18 -15.64 -15.48 5.16
N LEU A 19 -15.86 -14.69 4.12
CA LEU A 19 -15.52 -13.26 4.10
C LEU A 19 -16.31 -12.50 5.19
N PHE A 20 -17.60 -12.73 5.30
CA PHE A 20 -18.46 -12.12 6.31
C PHE A 20 -18.02 -12.48 7.73
N LYS A 21 -17.59 -13.72 7.96
CA LYS A 21 -17.00 -14.13 9.24
C LYS A 21 -15.75 -13.34 9.59
N MET A 22 -14.87 -13.09 8.61
CA MET A 22 -13.66 -12.28 8.81
C MET A 22 -13.99 -10.81 9.06
N VAL A 23 -14.90 -10.22 8.27
CA VAL A 23 -15.29 -8.81 8.37
C VAL A 23 -16.04 -8.53 9.67
N SER A 24 -16.88 -9.48 10.14
CA SER A 24 -17.61 -9.34 11.41
C SER A 24 -16.71 -9.28 12.64
N GLN A 25 -15.46 -9.70 12.52
CA GLN A 25 -14.46 -9.55 13.59
C GLN A 25 -13.66 -8.28 13.34
N PRO A 26 -13.83 -7.24 14.18
CA PRO A 26 -12.98 -6.05 14.12
C PRO A 26 -11.51 -6.38 14.27
N SER A 27 -10.65 -5.61 13.60
CA SER A 27 -9.19 -5.71 13.67
C SER A 27 -8.56 -4.35 13.32
N VAL A 28 -8.96 -3.31 14.05
CA VAL A 28 -8.55 -1.91 13.79
C VAL A 28 -7.20 -1.67 14.45
N SER A 29 -6.11 -1.73 13.68
CA SER A 29 -4.73 -1.63 14.20
C SER A 29 -4.43 -0.29 14.84
N ALA A 30 -4.87 0.83 14.25
CA ALA A 30 -4.67 2.17 14.81
C ALA A 30 -5.31 2.38 16.18
N GLN A 31 -6.34 1.61 16.53
CA GLN A 31 -7.08 1.68 17.79
C GLN A 31 -6.80 0.49 18.71
N ASN A 32 -5.97 -0.45 18.28
CA ASN A 32 -5.74 -1.74 18.97
C ASN A 32 -7.05 -2.45 19.33
N TYR A 33 -8.04 -2.41 18.41
CA TYR A 33 -9.38 -2.93 18.65
C TYR A 33 -9.61 -4.26 17.93
N GLY A 34 -9.98 -5.31 18.68
CA GLY A 34 -10.37 -6.62 18.19
C GLY A 34 -9.22 -7.64 18.06
N PHE A 35 -7.99 -7.28 18.39
CA PHE A 35 -6.80 -8.13 18.25
C PHE A 35 -6.73 -9.27 19.28
N ASP A 36 -7.57 -9.28 20.31
CA ASP A 36 -7.74 -10.42 21.23
C ASP A 36 -8.32 -11.66 20.53
N LYS A 37 -9.06 -11.49 19.43
CA LYS A 37 -9.74 -12.56 18.70
C LYS A 37 -9.33 -12.69 17.24
N ALA A 38 -9.11 -11.56 16.53
CA ALA A 38 -8.91 -11.54 15.10
C ALA A 38 -7.75 -12.46 14.63
N PRO A 39 -6.55 -12.46 15.23
CA PRO A 39 -5.45 -13.31 14.77
C PRO A 39 -5.80 -14.80 14.83
N ASN A 40 -6.43 -15.24 15.93
CA ASN A 40 -6.84 -16.64 16.08
C ASN A 40 -7.97 -17.03 15.13
N LEU A 41 -8.91 -16.12 14.85
CA LEU A 41 -9.97 -16.35 13.88
C LEU A 41 -9.37 -16.59 12.49
N ILE A 42 -8.50 -15.71 12.01
CA ILE A 42 -7.87 -15.84 10.68
C ILE A 42 -7.02 -17.12 10.61
N LYS A 43 -6.20 -17.37 11.63
CA LYS A 43 -5.43 -18.62 11.72
C LYS A 43 -6.32 -19.87 11.61
N ASN A 44 -7.46 -19.89 12.32
CA ASN A 44 -8.37 -21.03 12.31
C ASN A 44 -9.04 -21.19 10.94
N ILE A 45 -9.44 -20.08 10.28
CA ILE A 45 -9.96 -20.11 8.91
C ILE A 45 -8.92 -20.74 7.97
N LEU A 46 -7.66 -20.34 8.02
CA LEU A 46 -6.61 -20.99 7.20
C LEU A 46 -6.52 -22.49 7.47
N SER A 47 -6.63 -22.90 8.75
CA SER A 47 -6.61 -24.33 9.13
C SER A 47 -7.82 -25.09 8.59
N ASP A 48 -9.01 -24.49 8.58
CA ASP A 48 -10.24 -25.08 8.03
C ASP A 48 -10.10 -25.34 6.52
N TYR A 49 -9.27 -24.56 5.81
CA TYR A 49 -8.89 -24.76 4.40
C TYR A 49 -7.68 -25.68 4.21
N GLY A 50 -7.23 -26.37 5.26
CA GLY A 50 -6.17 -27.37 5.20
C GLY A 50 -4.74 -26.83 5.32
N LEU A 51 -4.55 -25.52 5.54
CA LEU A 51 -3.21 -24.97 5.74
C LEU A 51 -2.69 -25.29 7.15
N ASN A 52 -1.42 -25.66 7.25
CA ASN A 52 -0.70 -25.68 8.52
C ASN A 52 -0.42 -24.23 8.94
N SER A 53 -1.22 -23.69 9.85
CA SER A 53 -1.21 -22.29 10.22
C SER A 53 -0.71 -22.02 11.63
N GLN A 54 0.03 -20.94 11.82
CA GLN A 54 0.55 -20.50 13.11
C GLN A 54 0.55 -18.97 13.22
N LEU A 55 0.49 -18.48 14.46
CA LEU A 55 0.76 -17.07 14.74
C LEU A 55 2.28 -16.86 14.77
N LEU A 56 2.72 -15.75 14.22
CA LEU A 56 4.09 -15.28 14.33
C LEU A 56 4.13 -14.12 15.33
N ASP A 57 5.01 -14.25 16.32
CA ASP A 57 5.19 -13.21 17.32
C ASP A 57 5.85 -11.98 16.66
N THR A 58 5.16 -10.86 16.69
CA THR A 58 5.66 -9.61 16.14
C THR A 58 6.53 -8.91 17.17
N PRO A 59 7.72 -8.40 16.77
CA PRO A 59 8.59 -7.65 17.66
C PRO A 59 7.87 -6.47 18.34
N ASN A 60 8.44 -5.97 19.44
CA ASN A 60 7.94 -4.79 20.17
C ASN A 60 6.47 -4.88 20.62
N ASN A 61 5.97 -6.08 20.90
CA ASN A 61 4.57 -6.35 21.22
C ASN A 61 3.59 -5.85 20.12
N GLY A 62 4.01 -5.90 18.88
CA GLY A 62 3.15 -5.62 17.73
C GLY A 62 2.05 -6.65 17.55
N ASN A 63 1.09 -6.35 16.69
CA ASN A 63 0.00 -7.26 16.37
C ASN A 63 0.53 -8.53 15.71
N PRO A 64 0.10 -9.74 16.13
CA PRO A 64 0.59 -10.98 15.53
C PRO A 64 0.31 -11.06 14.04
N SER A 65 1.28 -11.52 13.25
CA SER A 65 1.06 -11.94 11.86
C SER A 65 0.70 -13.41 11.81
N ILE A 66 0.06 -13.86 10.75
CA ILE A 66 -0.31 -15.27 10.55
C ILE A 66 0.50 -15.84 9.39
N PHE A 67 1.11 -16.97 9.62
CA PHE A 67 1.74 -17.80 8.58
C PHE A 67 0.92 -19.05 8.35
N GLY A 68 0.67 -19.39 7.09
CA GLY A 68 0.04 -20.64 6.68
C GLY A 68 0.82 -21.30 5.56
N GLU A 69 0.96 -22.61 5.58
CA GLU A 69 1.61 -23.38 4.52
C GLU A 69 0.73 -24.55 4.11
N LEU A 70 0.62 -24.80 2.78
CA LEU A 70 0.01 -25.99 2.23
C LEU A 70 0.90 -26.55 1.12
N LYS A 71 1.41 -27.75 1.34
CA LYS A 71 2.35 -28.40 0.42
C LYS A 71 1.63 -29.17 -0.69
N SER A 72 2.26 -29.22 -1.83
CA SER A 72 1.89 -30.04 -2.98
C SER A 72 3.10 -30.89 -3.40
N ASN A 73 2.99 -31.60 -4.52
CA ASN A 73 4.11 -32.30 -5.14
C ASN A 73 4.94 -31.42 -6.08
N SER A 74 4.72 -30.12 -6.10
CA SER A 74 5.46 -29.16 -6.92
C SER A 74 6.82 -28.79 -6.30
N ASN A 75 7.79 -28.47 -7.13
CA ASN A 75 9.06 -27.88 -6.68
C ASN A 75 8.96 -26.36 -6.52
N LYS A 76 7.83 -25.76 -6.90
CA LYS A 76 7.58 -24.31 -6.85
C LYS A 76 6.72 -23.96 -5.65
N THR A 77 7.02 -22.81 -5.05
CA THR A 77 6.25 -22.26 -3.92
C THR A 77 5.80 -20.85 -4.26
N LEU A 78 4.50 -20.62 -4.24
CA LEU A 78 3.89 -19.31 -4.40
C LEU A 78 3.48 -18.78 -3.02
N MET A 79 3.88 -17.56 -2.71
CA MET A 79 3.43 -16.86 -1.51
C MET A 79 2.28 -15.92 -1.84
N PHE A 80 1.32 -15.82 -0.92
CA PHE A 80 0.32 -14.77 -0.87
C PHE A 80 0.63 -13.86 0.32
N TYR A 81 0.88 -12.58 0.03
CA TYR A 81 0.91 -11.53 1.03
C TYR A 81 -0.47 -10.86 1.09
N THR A 82 -0.98 -10.69 2.29
CA THR A 82 -2.22 -10.00 2.64
C THR A 82 -2.09 -9.41 4.03
N HIS A 83 -3.09 -8.62 4.44
CA HIS A 83 -3.24 -8.22 5.83
C HIS A 83 -4.67 -8.43 6.35
N TYR A 84 -4.82 -8.54 7.66
CA TYR A 84 -6.12 -8.72 8.29
C TYR A 84 -6.54 -7.52 9.13
N ASP A 85 -5.62 -6.61 9.44
CA ASP A 85 -5.96 -5.35 10.07
C ASP A 85 -6.67 -4.41 9.08
N VAL A 86 -7.37 -3.44 9.62
CA VAL A 86 -8.21 -2.53 8.84
C VAL A 86 -8.13 -1.12 9.41
N GLN A 87 -8.42 -0.13 8.55
CA GLN A 87 -8.54 1.27 8.96
C GLN A 87 -9.72 1.49 9.93
N PRO A 88 -9.64 2.54 10.79
CA PRO A 88 -10.79 3.00 11.55
C PRO A 88 -12.02 3.22 10.65
N PRO A 89 -13.22 2.82 11.09
CA PRO A 89 -14.42 3.01 10.28
C PRO A 89 -14.97 4.44 10.29
N ASP A 90 -14.39 5.32 11.10
CA ASP A 90 -14.87 6.71 11.22
C ASP A 90 -14.82 7.48 9.88
N PRO A 91 -15.78 8.39 9.63
CA PRO A 91 -16.93 8.76 10.49
C PRO A 91 -18.11 7.78 10.35
N LEU A 92 -18.59 7.25 11.48
CA LEU A 92 -19.63 6.20 11.51
C LEU A 92 -20.97 6.66 10.94
N GLU A 93 -21.30 7.95 11.07
CA GLU A 93 -22.55 8.53 10.60
C GLU A 93 -22.71 8.54 9.07
N LEU A 94 -21.64 8.29 8.32
CA LEU A 94 -21.66 8.18 6.86
C LEU A 94 -21.82 6.74 6.36
N TRP A 95 -21.84 5.76 7.26
CA TRP A 95 -22.11 4.38 6.89
C TRP A 95 -23.62 4.13 6.83
N GLU A 96 -24.07 3.45 5.77
CA GLU A 96 -25.46 3.02 5.63
C GLU A 96 -25.80 1.80 6.50
N SER A 97 -24.79 1.01 6.89
CA SER A 97 -24.86 -0.13 7.78
C SER A 97 -23.67 -0.15 8.74
N ASP A 98 -23.75 -0.93 9.81
CA ASP A 98 -22.63 -1.11 10.74
C ASP A 98 -21.42 -1.70 10.01
N PRO A 99 -20.23 -1.05 10.05
CA PRO A 99 -19.05 -1.48 9.29
C PRO A 99 -18.58 -2.90 9.63
N PHE A 100 -18.91 -3.44 10.80
CA PHE A 100 -18.57 -4.79 11.24
C PHE A 100 -19.78 -5.75 11.28
N LYS A 101 -20.89 -5.37 10.62
CA LYS A 101 -22.01 -6.26 10.29
C LYS A 101 -22.15 -6.30 8.79
N PRO A 102 -21.31 -7.11 8.11
CA PRO A 102 -21.29 -7.13 6.66
C PRO A 102 -22.63 -7.54 6.09
N GLU A 103 -22.99 -6.93 4.98
CA GLU A 103 -24.26 -7.23 4.32
C GLU A 103 -24.16 -7.24 2.79
N LYS A 104 -25.05 -7.98 2.17
CA LYS A 104 -25.21 -8.07 0.72
C LYS A 104 -26.33 -7.14 0.27
N ARG A 105 -26.01 -6.19 -0.60
CA ARG A 105 -26.95 -5.28 -1.25
C ARG A 105 -26.83 -5.42 -2.76
N GLY A 106 -27.76 -6.14 -3.39
CA GLY A 106 -27.68 -6.48 -4.82
C GLY A 106 -26.44 -7.33 -5.12
N ASN A 107 -25.59 -6.86 -6.03
CA ASN A 107 -24.32 -7.52 -6.39
C ASN A 107 -23.12 -7.04 -5.55
N LYS A 108 -23.34 -6.26 -4.51
CA LYS A 108 -22.26 -5.70 -3.68
C LYS A 108 -22.30 -6.24 -2.25
N LEU A 109 -21.11 -6.42 -1.69
CA LEU A 109 -20.87 -6.84 -0.32
C LEU A 109 -20.22 -5.66 0.41
N TYR A 110 -20.81 -5.24 1.53
CA TYR A 110 -20.39 -4.05 2.28
C TYR A 110 -19.85 -4.40 3.66
N GLY A 111 -18.81 -3.70 4.10
CA GLY A 111 -18.20 -3.80 5.43
C GLY A 111 -16.76 -3.30 5.42
N ARG A 112 -16.22 -2.91 6.57
CA ARG A 112 -14.83 -2.48 6.70
C ARG A 112 -13.87 -3.68 6.57
N GLY A 113 -12.89 -3.57 5.66
CA GLY A 113 -11.98 -4.65 5.29
C GLY A 113 -12.54 -5.56 4.18
N MET A 114 -13.65 -5.16 3.54
CA MET A 114 -14.27 -5.95 2.49
C MET A 114 -13.38 -6.00 1.24
N SER A 115 -12.79 -4.87 0.85
CA SER A 115 -11.81 -4.74 -0.23
C SER A 115 -10.39 -4.83 0.32
N ASP A 116 -10.12 -4.15 1.40
CA ASP A 116 -8.81 -3.93 1.98
C ASP A 116 -8.69 -4.56 3.39
N ASP A 117 -8.26 -5.84 3.51
CA ASP A 117 -7.75 -6.77 2.47
C ASP A 117 -8.40 -8.17 2.61
N LYS A 118 -9.45 -8.31 3.47
CA LYS A 118 -10.08 -9.61 3.77
C LYS A 118 -10.76 -10.26 2.56
N GLY A 119 -11.22 -9.45 1.58
CA GLY A 119 -11.75 -9.93 0.31
C GLY A 119 -10.71 -10.70 -0.50
N ASN A 120 -9.47 -10.21 -0.51
CA ASN A 120 -8.35 -10.88 -1.16
C ASN A 120 -8.02 -12.21 -0.49
N ILE A 121 -8.07 -12.28 0.85
CA ILE A 121 -7.92 -13.56 1.58
C ILE A 121 -8.99 -14.55 1.13
N ALA A 122 -10.27 -14.13 1.10
CA ALA A 122 -11.39 -14.98 0.72
C ALA A 122 -11.27 -15.51 -0.72
N ALA A 123 -10.90 -14.67 -1.69
CA ALA A 123 -10.70 -15.06 -3.09
C ALA A 123 -9.59 -16.13 -3.23
N ARG A 124 -8.49 -15.97 -2.50
CA ARG A 124 -7.37 -16.93 -2.50
C ARG A 124 -7.77 -18.26 -1.88
N LEU A 125 -8.55 -18.24 -0.79
CA LEU A 125 -9.09 -19.44 -0.16
C LEU A 125 -10.09 -20.16 -1.06
N ALA A 126 -10.93 -19.44 -1.80
CA ALA A 126 -11.86 -20.03 -2.78
C ALA A 126 -11.11 -20.79 -3.89
N ALA A 127 -10.01 -20.22 -4.40
CA ALA A 127 -9.17 -20.88 -5.40
C ALA A 127 -8.53 -22.17 -4.84
N ILE A 128 -8.04 -22.15 -3.61
CA ILE A 128 -7.47 -23.33 -2.92
C ILE A 128 -8.54 -24.41 -2.77
N LYS A 129 -9.71 -24.05 -2.23
CA LYS A 129 -10.83 -25.00 -2.02
C LYS A 129 -11.23 -25.67 -3.33
N ALA A 130 -11.35 -24.91 -4.42
CA ALA A 130 -11.71 -25.47 -5.71
C ALA A 130 -10.72 -26.53 -6.21
N PHE A 131 -9.41 -26.35 -6.03
CA PHE A 131 -8.43 -27.37 -6.37
C PHE A 131 -8.51 -28.59 -5.46
N LEU A 132 -8.67 -28.39 -4.17
CA LEU A 132 -8.77 -29.50 -3.22
C LEU A 132 -10.02 -30.35 -3.45
N ASP A 133 -11.17 -29.73 -3.69
CA ASP A 133 -12.43 -30.42 -3.90
C ASP A 133 -12.49 -31.14 -5.28
N ILE A 134 -11.90 -30.58 -6.32
CA ILE A 134 -11.96 -31.12 -7.68
C ILE A 134 -10.79 -32.06 -8.01
N GLU A 135 -9.56 -31.68 -7.60
CA GLU A 135 -8.35 -32.43 -7.95
C GLU A 135 -7.71 -33.17 -6.76
N ASN A 136 -8.21 -32.96 -5.56
CA ASN A 136 -7.68 -33.48 -4.29
C ASN A 136 -6.18 -33.16 -4.08
N LYS A 137 -5.70 -32.08 -4.70
CA LYS A 137 -4.31 -31.60 -4.62
C LYS A 137 -4.19 -30.18 -5.12
N LEU A 138 -3.15 -29.49 -4.69
CA LEU A 138 -2.77 -28.19 -5.23
C LEU A 138 -1.79 -28.32 -6.41
N PRO A 139 -1.81 -27.41 -7.39
CA PRO A 139 -0.84 -27.39 -8.47
C PRO A 139 0.56 -26.95 -8.01
N THR A 140 0.67 -26.09 -7.00
CA THR A 140 1.93 -25.55 -6.46
C THR A 140 1.90 -25.53 -4.94
N ASN A 141 3.07 -25.50 -4.29
CA ASN A 141 3.13 -25.23 -2.84
C ASN A 141 2.67 -23.80 -2.58
N LEU A 142 1.94 -23.61 -1.51
CA LEU A 142 1.43 -22.28 -1.13
C LEU A 142 1.93 -21.88 0.26
N LYS A 143 2.21 -20.60 0.38
CA LYS A 143 2.43 -19.92 1.66
C LYS A 143 1.53 -18.69 1.75
N PHE A 144 0.97 -18.46 2.94
CA PHE A 144 0.32 -17.21 3.30
C PHE A 144 1.17 -16.50 4.33
N PHE A 145 1.35 -15.23 4.13
CA PHE A 145 1.78 -14.30 5.14
C PHE A 145 0.72 -13.22 5.26
N ILE A 146 0.04 -13.19 6.41
CA ILE A 146 -1.07 -12.26 6.65
C ILE A 146 -0.66 -11.33 7.79
N GLU A 147 -0.43 -10.07 7.48
CA GLU A 147 0.06 -9.06 8.40
C GLU A 147 -1.06 -8.51 9.30
N GLY A 148 -0.71 -7.99 10.47
CA GLY A 148 -1.62 -7.35 11.41
C GLY A 148 -1.29 -5.89 11.70
N GLU A 149 -0.40 -5.26 10.94
CA GLU A 149 0.08 -3.89 11.13
C GLU A 149 0.25 -3.10 9.81
N GLU A 150 -0.31 -3.59 8.69
CA GLU A 150 -0.16 -2.93 7.40
C GLU A 150 -0.71 -1.50 7.45
N GLU A 151 -1.91 -1.34 7.99
CA GLU A 151 -2.66 -0.09 8.06
C GLU A 151 -2.07 0.97 9.02
N ILE A 152 -1.05 0.58 9.79
CA ILE A 152 -0.25 1.49 10.60
C ILE A 152 1.21 1.58 10.14
N GLY A 153 1.47 1.13 8.90
CA GLY A 153 2.74 1.26 8.21
C GLY A 153 3.75 0.17 8.53
N SER A 154 3.31 -1.05 8.83
CA SER A 154 4.17 -2.27 8.94
C SER A 154 5.40 -2.09 9.82
N ARG A 155 5.25 -1.42 10.96
CA ARG A 155 6.36 -0.91 11.80
C ARG A 155 7.34 -1.99 12.24
N ASN A 156 6.85 -3.21 12.42
CA ASN A 156 7.62 -4.33 12.95
C ASN A 156 7.96 -5.38 11.88
N LEU A 157 7.51 -5.19 10.64
CA LEU A 157 7.60 -6.20 9.59
C LEU A 157 9.05 -6.55 9.25
N LEU A 158 9.96 -5.59 9.20
CA LEU A 158 11.38 -5.86 8.94
C LEU A 158 11.95 -6.87 9.93
N GLY A 159 11.79 -6.61 11.22
CA GLY A 159 12.27 -7.52 12.27
C GLY A 159 11.58 -8.89 12.26
N LEU A 160 10.31 -8.92 11.86
CA LEU A 160 9.55 -10.16 11.71
C LEU A 160 10.09 -10.98 10.52
N ILE A 161 10.30 -10.36 9.36
CA ILE A 161 10.89 -11.01 8.19
C ILE A 161 12.30 -11.55 8.50
N GLU A 162 13.14 -10.80 9.20
CA GLU A 162 14.47 -11.25 9.60
C GLU A 162 14.40 -12.47 10.52
N THR A 163 13.47 -12.47 11.49
CA THR A 163 13.27 -13.58 12.45
C THR A 163 12.78 -14.84 11.76
N TYR A 164 11.80 -14.72 10.86
CA TYR A 164 11.12 -15.86 10.25
C TYR A 164 11.57 -16.16 8.81
N LYS A 165 12.63 -15.52 8.34
CA LYS A 165 13.18 -15.67 6.98
C LYS A 165 13.24 -17.12 6.47
N PRO A 166 13.66 -18.13 7.27
CA PRO A 166 13.73 -19.51 6.78
C PRO A 166 12.42 -20.10 6.31
N ILE A 167 11.30 -19.78 6.99
CA ILE A 167 9.97 -20.29 6.63
C ILE A 167 9.27 -19.43 5.57
N LEU A 168 9.71 -18.17 5.40
CA LEU A 168 9.08 -17.21 4.47
C LEU A 168 9.65 -17.27 3.04
N LYS A 169 10.67 -18.08 2.77
CA LYS A 169 11.21 -18.22 1.41
C LYS A 169 10.18 -18.83 0.48
N ALA A 170 9.96 -18.21 -0.68
CA ALA A 170 9.16 -18.72 -1.77
C ALA A 170 9.80 -18.31 -3.11
N ASP A 171 9.28 -18.83 -4.23
CA ASP A 171 9.81 -18.52 -5.56
C ASP A 171 9.19 -17.25 -6.16
N ALA A 172 7.98 -16.89 -5.70
CA ALA A 172 7.27 -15.68 -6.11
C ALA A 172 6.23 -15.28 -5.05
N CYS A 173 5.75 -14.03 -5.12
CA CYS A 173 4.71 -13.52 -4.25
C CYS A 173 3.60 -12.83 -5.06
N ILE A 174 2.35 -13.20 -4.77
CA ILE A 174 1.18 -12.42 -5.17
C ILE A 174 0.86 -11.48 -4.01
N TRP A 175 0.89 -10.20 -4.33
CA TRP A 175 0.66 -9.10 -3.40
C TRP A 175 -0.83 -8.85 -3.21
N GLU A 176 -1.19 -8.24 -2.08
CA GLU A 176 -2.53 -7.73 -1.82
C GLU A 176 -2.99 -6.73 -2.89
N GLY A 177 -4.28 -6.46 -2.94
CA GLY A 177 -4.87 -5.46 -3.81
C GLY A 177 -4.74 -5.77 -5.30
N GLY A 178 -5.07 -4.80 -6.11
CA GLY A 178 -5.28 -4.97 -7.54
C GLY A 178 -6.70 -5.46 -7.84
N GLY A 179 -7.12 -5.32 -9.06
CA GLY A 179 -8.48 -5.65 -9.49
C GLY A 179 -8.75 -5.09 -10.86
N VAL A 180 -9.81 -4.31 -11.02
CA VAL A 180 -10.17 -3.73 -12.32
C VAL A 180 -10.34 -2.20 -12.25
N ASN A 181 -10.11 -1.52 -13.38
CA ASN A 181 -10.42 -0.10 -13.53
C ASN A 181 -11.87 0.13 -14.00
N MET A 182 -12.27 1.40 -14.21
CA MET A 182 -13.63 1.77 -14.69
C MET A 182 -14.03 1.09 -16.01
N SER A 183 -13.08 0.78 -16.87
CA SER A 183 -13.34 0.05 -18.12
C SER A 183 -13.44 -1.47 -17.89
N GLY A 184 -13.19 -1.96 -16.67
CA GLY A 184 -13.09 -3.37 -16.30
C GLY A 184 -11.81 -4.04 -16.80
N SER A 185 -10.78 -3.27 -17.17
CA SER A 185 -9.44 -3.82 -17.48
C SER A 185 -8.71 -4.15 -16.19
N PRO A 186 -8.07 -5.35 -16.09
CA PRO A 186 -7.30 -5.70 -14.91
C PRO A 186 -6.13 -4.75 -14.69
N LEU A 187 -5.93 -4.33 -13.44
CA LEU A 187 -4.81 -3.52 -12.99
C LEU A 187 -3.80 -4.42 -12.27
N ILE A 188 -2.57 -4.42 -12.75
CA ILE A 188 -1.47 -5.18 -12.19
C ILE A 188 -0.36 -4.21 -11.83
N TYR A 189 0.00 -4.10 -10.56
CA TYR A 189 1.20 -3.37 -10.17
C TYR A 189 2.29 -4.34 -9.72
N ILE A 190 3.53 -3.97 -10.01
CA ILE A 190 4.72 -4.80 -9.77
C ILE A 190 5.73 -4.10 -8.87
N GLY A 191 5.35 -2.93 -8.34
CA GLY A 191 6.19 -2.12 -7.49
C GLY A 191 5.41 -1.08 -6.72
N LEU A 192 6.00 -0.61 -5.63
CA LEU A 192 5.52 0.47 -4.80
C LEU A 192 6.62 1.51 -4.60
N LYS A 193 6.23 2.79 -4.51
CA LYS A 193 7.16 3.82 -4.07
C LYS A 193 7.57 3.57 -2.62
N GLY A 194 8.78 3.96 -2.28
CA GLY A 194 9.21 4.08 -0.90
C GLY A 194 8.68 5.33 -0.24
N GLY A 195 9.03 5.51 1.02
CA GLY A 195 8.65 6.68 1.79
C GLY A 195 9.69 7.05 2.84
N LEU A 196 9.86 8.35 3.05
CA LEU A 196 10.57 8.90 4.20
C LEU A 196 9.72 10.03 4.79
N THR A 197 9.25 9.85 6.01
CA THR A 197 8.60 10.94 6.74
C THR A 197 9.54 11.48 7.78
N ILE A 198 9.72 12.81 7.81
CA ILE A 198 10.56 13.52 8.77
C ILE A 198 9.75 14.56 9.54
N LYS A 199 10.19 14.82 10.77
CA LYS A 199 9.84 16.03 11.51
C LYS A 199 11.01 16.97 11.49
N MET A 200 10.77 18.24 11.21
CA MET A 200 11.75 19.33 11.36
C MET A 200 11.24 20.30 12.41
N SER A 201 12.11 20.74 13.31
CA SER A 201 11.73 21.69 14.36
C SER A 201 12.85 22.69 14.64
N VAL A 202 12.45 23.86 15.14
CA VAL A 202 13.39 24.90 15.56
C VAL A 202 12.84 25.70 16.73
N ASN A 203 13.69 26.00 17.68
CA ASN A 203 13.42 26.82 18.83
C ASN A 203 14.40 28.00 18.86
N LYS A 204 13.92 29.22 18.62
CA LYS A 204 14.76 30.42 18.55
C LYS A 204 14.65 31.29 19.79
N LEU A 205 13.59 31.11 20.58
CA LEU A 205 13.32 31.89 21.78
C LEU A 205 12.96 30.95 22.93
N SER A 206 13.25 31.31 24.15
CA SER A 206 12.84 30.53 25.33
C SER A 206 11.36 30.58 25.63
N VAL A 207 10.69 31.66 25.21
CA VAL A 207 9.27 31.92 25.37
C VAL A 207 8.74 32.76 24.21
N ASP A 208 7.45 32.69 23.92
CA ASP A 208 6.81 33.61 22.97
C ASP A 208 6.99 35.07 23.41
N ALA A 209 7.34 35.92 22.48
CA ALA A 209 7.48 37.35 22.72
C ALA A 209 6.35 38.15 22.09
N HIS A 210 6.03 39.33 22.61
CA HIS A 210 5.09 40.23 21.96
C HIS A 210 5.58 40.62 20.57
N SER A 211 4.69 40.68 19.58
CA SER A 211 5.04 40.91 18.17
C SER A 211 5.76 42.25 17.91
N SER A 212 5.61 43.25 18.81
CA SER A 212 6.36 44.51 18.74
C SER A 212 7.88 44.33 18.77
N TYR A 213 8.36 43.20 19.32
CA TYR A 213 9.78 42.87 19.33
C TYR A 213 10.29 42.17 18.05
N SER A 214 9.43 41.92 17.07
CA SER A 214 9.81 41.23 15.81
C SER A 214 10.99 41.86 15.07
N PRO A 215 11.23 43.20 15.10
CA PRO A 215 12.39 43.76 14.41
C PRO A 215 13.75 43.38 15.01
N ILE A 216 13.77 42.91 16.26
CA ILE A 216 15.01 42.59 17.00
C ILE A 216 15.13 41.11 17.43
N LEU A 217 14.05 40.33 17.28
CA LEU A 217 14.05 38.90 17.67
C LEU A 217 14.05 37.99 16.44
N PRO A 218 14.75 36.84 16.49
CA PRO A 218 14.65 35.85 15.44
C PRO A 218 13.29 35.14 15.47
N SER A 219 12.70 34.88 14.30
CA SER A 219 11.44 34.17 14.15
C SER A 219 11.67 32.68 13.86
N SER A 220 11.12 31.81 14.71
CA SER A 220 11.19 30.36 14.48
C SER A 220 10.43 29.94 13.21
N ILE A 221 9.27 30.53 12.96
CA ILE A 221 8.48 30.22 11.76
C ILE A 221 9.16 30.67 10.47
N ASP A 222 9.76 31.87 10.44
CA ASP A 222 10.52 32.33 9.27
C ASP A 222 11.73 31.45 9.00
N ARG A 223 12.39 30.97 10.07
CA ARG A 223 13.53 30.09 9.99
C ARG A 223 13.15 28.75 9.37
N LEU A 224 12.06 28.14 9.85
CA LEU A 224 11.55 26.86 9.39
C LEU A 224 11.06 26.94 7.93
N THR A 225 10.28 27.96 7.59
CA THR A 225 9.75 28.14 6.21
C THR A 225 10.86 28.35 5.20
N LYS A 226 11.91 29.11 5.53
CA LYS A 226 13.11 29.25 4.68
C LYS A 226 13.86 27.94 4.47
N ALA A 227 13.95 27.10 5.51
CA ALA A 227 14.58 25.79 5.41
C ALA A 227 13.76 24.86 4.49
N MET A 228 12.44 24.79 4.66
CA MET A 228 11.57 24.02 3.78
C MET A 228 11.67 24.48 2.32
N ASN A 229 11.57 25.78 2.07
CA ASN A 229 11.64 26.34 0.72
C ASN A 229 13.00 26.12 0.06
N SER A 230 14.09 25.95 0.84
CA SER A 230 15.41 25.70 0.28
C SER A 230 15.55 24.32 -0.39
N MET A 231 14.64 23.40 -0.14
CA MET A 231 14.68 22.03 -0.67
C MET A 231 14.12 21.91 -2.10
N LYS A 232 13.34 22.91 -2.54
CA LYS A 232 12.75 22.96 -3.88
C LYS A 232 13.09 24.29 -4.56
N ASN A 233 13.10 24.30 -5.90
CA ASN A 233 13.13 25.52 -6.67
C ASN A 233 11.71 26.07 -6.91
N ASP A 234 11.60 27.20 -7.59
CA ASP A 234 10.34 27.88 -7.90
C ASP A 234 9.42 27.05 -8.81
N LEU A 235 9.96 26.04 -9.51
CA LEU A 235 9.21 25.07 -10.32
C LEU A 235 8.78 23.83 -9.51
N GLY A 236 9.00 23.81 -8.19
CA GLY A 236 8.64 22.68 -7.32
C GLY A 236 9.59 21.48 -7.40
N GLN A 237 10.67 21.55 -8.18
CA GLN A 237 11.64 20.46 -8.32
C GLN A 237 12.54 20.38 -7.08
N ILE A 238 12.82 19.16 -6.63
CA ILE A 238 13.70 18.90 -5.49
C ILE A 238 15.15 19.22 -5.89
N ILE A 239 15.81 20.11 -5.13
CA ILE A 239 17.18 20.57 -5.38
C ILE A 239 18.16 20.18 -4.30
N ILE A 240 17.86 19.13 -3.54
CA ILE A 240 18.73 18.54 -2.54
C ILE A 240 19.84 17.77 -3.26
N GLU A 241 21.10 18.13 -2.99
CA GLU A 241 22.27 17.48 -3.60
C GLU A 241 22.32 15.99 -3.21
N GLY A 242 22.52 15.12 -4.19
CA GLY A 242 22.52 13.65 -4.02
C GLY A 242 21.14 13.00 -4.06
N PHE A 243 20.07 13.77 -3.96
CA PHE A 243 18.70 13.21 -3.86
C PHE A 243 18.30 12.35 -5.08
N HIS A 244 18.76 12.72 -6.26
CA HIS A 244 18.40 12.05 -7.53
C HIS A 244 19.48 11.05 -8.01
N ASP A 245 20.65 10.98 -7.37
CA ASP A 245 21.82 10.25 -7.91
C ASP A 245 21.60 8.74 -8.03
N ALA A 246 20.77 8.15 -7.18
CA ALA A 246 20.46 6.72 -7.21
C ALA A 246 19.32 6.34 -8.16
N ILE A 247 18.61 7.32 -8.73
CA ILE A 247 17.45 7.07 -9.58
C ILE A 247 17.93 6.50 -10.93
N ILE A 248 17.35 5.38 -11.31
CA ILE A 248 17.56 4.78 -12.64
C ILE A 248 16.39 5.15 -13.52
N ASP A 249 16.69 5.72 -14.68
CA ASP A 249 15.69 6.04 -15.70
C ASP A 249 14.85 4.81 -16.06
N LEU A 250 13.57 5.03 -16.29
CA LEU A 250 12.70 4.00 -16.78
C LEU A 250 13.16 3.51 -18.16
N ASN A 251 13.19 2.20 -18.34
CA ASN A 251 13.40 1.62 -19.67
C ASN A 251 12.17 1.84 -20.59
N LYS A 252 12.29 1.45 -21.85
CA LYS A 252 11.24 1.65 -22.86
C LYS A 252 9.93 0.96 -22.45
N GLU A 253 10.01 -0.28 -21.98
CA GLU A 253 8.83 -1.08 -21.60
C GLU A 253 8.08 -0.47 -20.43
N GLN A 254 8.81 0.04 -19.45
CA GLN A 254 8.23 0.73 -18.29
C GLN A 254 7.53 2.03 -18.68
N ARG A 255 8.14 2.82 -19.59
CA ARG A 255 7.51 4.04 -20.12
C ARG A 255 6.24 3.73 -20.90
N GLU A 256 6.30 2.73 -21.80
CA GLU A 256 5.14 2.28 -22.57
C GLU A 256 4.02 1.77 -21.66
N ALA A 257 4.34 1.09 -20.57
CA ALA A 257 3.37 0.63 -19.59
C ALA A 257 2.66 1.81 -18.91
N ILE A 258 3.40 2.83 -18.44
CA ILE A 258 2.83 4.04 -17.82
C ILE A 258 1.97 4.81 -18.82
N ASN A 259 2.45 5.00 -20.05
CA ASN A 259 1.71 5.73 -21.10
C ASN A 259 0.49 4.97 -21.62
N SER A 260 0.37 3.67 -21.32
CA SER A 260 -0.84 2.88 -21.64
C SER A 260 -1.94 2.98 -20.59
N LEU A 261 -1.69 3.63 -19.46
CA LEU A 261 -2.69 3.84 -18.42
C LEU A 261 -3.80 4.78 -18.91
N PRO A 262 -5.02 4.62 -18.40
CA PRO A 262 -6.14 5.48 -18.82
C PRO A 262 -5.92 6.94 -18.45
N ASP A 263 -6.65 7.80 -19.12
CA ASP A 263 -6.74 9.22 -18.79
C ASP A 263 -7.80 9.46 -17.72
N ASP A 264 -7.38 9.47 -16.48
CA ASP A 264 -8.23 9.75 -15.31
C ASP A 264 -8.18 11.25 -14.90
N THR A 265 -7.58 12.12 -15.74
CA THR A 265 -7.39 13.56 -15.42
C THR A 265 -8.67 14.23 -15.00
N LYS A 266 -9.77 14.02 -15.77
CA LYS A 266 -11.05 14.64 -15.49
C LYS A 266 -11.64 14.18 -14.15
N GLU A 267 -11.52 12.89 -13.83
CA GLU A 267 -11.99 12.36 -12.55
C GLU A 267 -11.24 13.00 -11.38
N TRP A 268 -9.91 13.12 -11.50
CA TRP A 268 -9.09 13.76 -10.46
C TRP A 268 -9.37 15.26 -10.35
N GLU A 269 -9.55 15.97 -11.48
CA GLU A 269 -9.93 17.38 -11.49
C GLU A 269 -11.28 17.61 -10.80
N ASP A 270 -12.27 16.78 -11.11
CA ASP A 270 -13.60 16.85 -10.49
C ASP A 270 -13.53 16.52 -9.00
N LYS A 271 -12.77 15.47 -8.61
CA LYS A 271 -12.60 15.05 -7.23
C LYS A 271 -11.89 16.07 -6.36
N PHE A 272 -10.83 16.68 -6.87
CA PHE A 272 -10.00 17.62 -6.11
C PHE A 272 -10.31 19.10 -6.35
N GLY A 273 -11.17 19.42 -7.29
CA GLY A 273 -11.58 20.79 -7.61
C GLY A 273 -10.46 21.66 -8.19
N VAL A 274 -9.51 21.08 -8.91
CA VAL A 274 -8.35 21.75 -9.50
C VAL A 274 -8.16 21.38 -10.96
N LYS A 275 -7.45 22.20 -11.72
CA LYS A 275 -6.97 21.87 -13.06
C LYS A 275 -5.57 21.27 -12.96
N LEU A 276 -5.38 20.06 -13.47
CA LEU A 276 -4.10 19.35 -13.45
C LEU A 276 -3.25 19.65 -14.69
N LEU A 277 -3.86 19.57 -15.88
CA LEU A 277 -3.17 19.94 -17.12
C LEU A 277 -3.15 21.46 -17.28
N GLY A 278 -2.02 22.01 -17.78
CA GLY A 278 -1.81 23.44 -17.90
C GLY A 278 -1.10 24.10 -16.70
N ASN A 279 -0.84 23.33 -15.62
CA ASN A 279 -0.02 23.75 -14.50
C ASN A 279 1.33 23.01 -14.54
N ASP A 280 2.19 23.36 -15.51
CA ASP A 280 3.48 22.71 -15.78
C ASP A 280 3.38 21.26 -16.31
N LEU A 281 2.20 20.84 -16.75
CA LEU A 281 1.94 19.56 -17.40
C LEU A 281 1.32 19.81 -18.77
N GLU A 282 1.92 19.27 -19.81
CA GLU A 282 1.48 19.48 -21.19
C GLU A 282 0.58 18.35 -21.70
N SER A 283 0.71 17.15 -21.09
CA SER A 283 -0.01 15.96 -21.54
C SER A 283 -0.35 15.01 -20.38
N ILE A 284 -1.24 14.07 -20.64
CA ILE A 284 -1.55 12.96 -19.71
C ILE A 284 -0.33 12.07 -19.47
N ASP A 285 0.52 11.88 -20.47
CA ASP A 285 1.75 11.09 -20.33
C ASP A 285 2.69 11.74 -19.30
N ASP A 286 2.82 13.09 -19.31
CA ASP A 286 3.61 13.81 -18.31
C ASP A 286 3.01 13.66 -16.90
N LEU A 287 1.67 13.72 -16.79
CA LEU A 287 0.97 13.55 -15.53
C LEU A 287 1.20 12.14 -14.97
N ASN A 288 1.00 11.11 -15.79
CA ASN A 288 1.23 9.72 -15.41
C ASN A 288 2.71 9.48 -15.05
N MET A 289 3.64 10.04 -15.82
CA MET A 289 5.08 9.94 -15.53
C MET A 289 5.41 10.57 -14.17
N LYS A 290 4.91 11.76 -13.85
CA LYS A 290 5.11 12.37 -12.53
C LYS A 290 4.50 11.54 -11.42
N LEU A 291 3.26 11.08 -11.61
CA LEU A 291 2.54 10.34 -10.57
C LEU A 291 3.21 9.01 -10.24
N TYR A 292 3.63 8.24 -11.24
CA TYR A 292 4.08 6.86 -11.06
C TYR A 292 5.60 6.69 -11.01
N SER A 293 6.39 7.63 -11.55
CA SER A 293 7.84 7.44 -11.68
C SER A 293 8.73 8.50 -11.03
N GLU A 294 8.20 9.64 -10.61
CA GLU A 294 9.01 10.68 -9.99
C GLU A 294 8.92 10.65 -8.46
N PRO A 295 10.01 10.98 -7.74
CA PRO A 295 9.96 11.16 -6.30
C PRO A 295 9.26 12.47 -5.94
N THR A 296 8.76 12.59 -4.72
CA THR A 296 8.09 13.80 -4.24
C THR A 296 8.68 14.28 -2.92
N ALA A 297 8.49 15.57 -2.61
CA ALA A 297 8.72 16.15 -1.30
C ALA A 297 7.50 17.02 -0.97
N ASN A 298 6.71 16.59 0.01
CA ASN A 298 5.47 17.24 0.39
C ASN A 298 5.52 17.73 1.84
N VAL A 299 4.87 18.85 2.13
CA VAL A 299 4.69 19.34 3.51
C VAL A 299 3.32 18.89 4.00
N ASN A 300 3.29 17.99 4.98
CA ASN A 300 2.06 17.42 5.53
C ASN A 300 1.41 18.34 6.56
N SER A 301 2.24 19.00 7.38
CA SER A 301 1.77 19.91 8.42
C SER A 301 2.84 20.92 8.77
N ILE A 302 2.38 22.08 9.26
CA ILE A 302 3.21 23.10 9.89
C ILE A 302 2.48 23.60 11.14
N GLN A 303 3.20 23.75 12.25
CA GLN A 303 2.65 24.21 13.49
C GLN A 303 3.58 25.26 14.14
N SER A 304 3.01 26.42 14.47
CA SER A 304 3.71 27.48 15.17
C SER A 304 2.71 28.53 15.68
N GLY A 305 3.06 29.25 16.75
CA GLY A 305 2.26 30.35 17.27
C GLY A 305 0.92 29.90 17.85
N TYR A 306 -0.06 30.81 17.87
CA TYR A 306 -1.38 30.59 18.45
C TYR A 306 -2.44 30.36 17.38
N ASN A 307 -3.07 29.21 17.40
CA ASN A 307 -4.13 28.80 16.46
C ASN A 307 -5.51 28.65 17.12
N GLY A 308 -5.67 29.11 18.39
CA GLY A 308 -6.96 29.10 19.09
C GLY A 308 -7.86 30.27 18.67
N PRO A 309 -9.08 30.37 19.25
CA PRO A 309 -10.01 31.45 19.00
C PRO A 309 -9.41 32.83 19.38
N GLY A 310 -9.71 33.87 18.58
CA GLY A 310 -9.22 35.23 18.77
C GLY A 310 -7.84 35.47 18.23
N MET A 311 -7.13 36.50 18.71
CA MET A 311 -5.79 36.89 18.25
C MET A 311 -4.80 36.91 19.42
N LYS A 312 -3.58 36.37 19.18
CA LYS A 312 -2.42 36.52 20.05
C LYS A 312 -1.26 37.07 19.23
N SER A 313 -0.91 38.34 19.42
CA SER A 313 0.18 39.02 18.69
C SER A 313 1.54 38.64 19.25
N VAL A 314 2.16 37.59 18.70
CA VAL A 314 3.40 37.03 19.21
C VAL A 314 4.46 36.82 18.12
N VAL A 315 5.73 36.81 18.52
CA VAL A 315 6.85 36.12 17.83
C VAL A 315 6.96 34.75 18.46
N PRO A 316 6.60 33.66 17.74
CA PRO A 316 6.59 32.31 18.32
C PRO A 316 8.01 31.85 18.66
N ALA A 317 8.17 31.25 19.83
CA ALA A 317 9.44 30.67 20.26
C ALA A 317 9.81 29.40 19.48
N TYR A 318 8.80 28.62 19.08
CA TYR A 318 8.93 27.30 18.47
C TYR A 318 8.15 27.20 17.16
N ALA A 319 8.69 26.43 16.22
CA ALA A 319 7.99 26.01 15.03
C ALA A 319 8.39 24.59 14.65
N GLU A 320 7.44 23.79 14.16
CA GLU A 320 7.70 22.46 13.60
C GLU A 320 6.91 22.21 12.33
N CYS A 321 7.39 21.30 11.52
CA CYS A 321 6.66 20.75 10.37
C CYS A 321 6.92 19.24 10.24
N LYS A 322 6.00 18.57 9.54
CA LYS A 322 6.20 17.22 9.04
C LYS A 322 6.22 17.26 7.52
N MET A 323 7.17 16.53 6.96
CA MET A 323 7.30 16.37 5.51
C MET A 323 7.39 14.90 5.17
N ASP A 324 6.77 14.50 4.06
CA ASP A 324 6.98 13.19 3.45
C ASP A 324 7.65 13.30 2.07
N PHE A 325 8.50 12.33 1.82
CA PHE A 325 9.18 12.13 0.55
C PHE A 325 8.74 10.77 0.01
N ARG A 326 8.09 10.75 -1.16
CA ARG A 326 7.90 9.50 -1.89
C ARG A 326 9.17 9.21 -2.65
N LEU A 327 9.66 8.00 -2.51
CA LEU A 327 10.93 7.57 -3.09
C LEU A 327 10.68 6.57 -4.22
N VAL A 328 11.53 6.59 -5.23
CA VAL A 328 11.44 5.66 -6.37
C VAL A 328 12.51 4.57 -6.26
N PRO A 329 12.40 3.45 -7.02
CA PRO A 329 13.35 2.35 -6.94
C PRO A 329 14.81 2.82 -6.94
N ASN A 330 15.64 2.15 -6.12
CA ASN A 330 17.03 2.40 -5.80
C ASN A 330 17.33 3.57 -4.86
N GLN A 331 16.38 4.44 -4.53
CA GLN A 331 16.61 5.40 -3.46
C GLN A 331 16.55 4.71 -2.08
N ASN A 332 17.53 4.98 -1.24
CA ASN A 332 17.61 4.48 0.12
C ASN A 332 17.08 5.56 1.09
N PRO A 333 16.01 5.32 1.86
CA PRO A 333 15.46 6.31 2.77
C PRO A 333 16.46 6.89 3.77
N ALA A 334 17.38 6.07 4.28
CA ALA A 334 18.40 6.52 5.23
C ALA A 334 19.44 7.45 4.55
N GLU A 335 19.84 7.18 3.31
CA GLU A 335 20.72 8.05 2.55
C GLU A 335 20.04 9.38 2.19
N ILE A 336 18.76 9.32 1.78
CA ILE A 336 17.95 10.52 1.52
C ILE A 336 17.87 11.40 2.78
N TYR A 337 17.65 10.79 3.95
CA TYR A 337 17.67 11.51 5.22
C TYR A 337 19.01 12.24 5.46
N GLU A 338 20.13 11.58 5.21
CA GLU A 338 21.45 12.20 5.34
C GLU A 338 21.69 13.30 4.30
N TYR A 339 21.18 13.17 3.07
CA TYR A 339 21.24 14.24 2.07
C TYR A 339 20.43 15.48 2.49
N ILE A 340 19.26 15.29 3.07
CA ILE A 340 18.46 16.39 3.63
C ILE A 340 19.22 17.11 4.74
N LYS A 341 19.82 16.39 5.69
CA LYS A 341 20.65 16.96 6.77
C LYS A 341 21.82 17.78 6.23
N LYS A 342 22.56 17.21 5.27
CA LYS A 342 23.68 17.91 4.62
C LYS A 342 23.23 19.17 3.89
N HIS A 343 22.09 19.10 3.20
CA HIS A 343 21.50 20.24 2.51
C HIS A 343 21.16 21.36 3.49
N LEU A 344 20.48 21.06 4.60
CA LEU A 344 20.15 22.04 5.62
C LEU A 344 21.40 22.72 6.21
N ILE A 345 22.43 21.94 6.53
CA ILE A 345 23.71 22.46 7.03
C ILE A 345 24.37 23.39 5.99
N LYS A 346 24.46 22.92 4.72
CA LYS A 346 25.05 23.68 3.60
C LYS A 346 24.33 25.01 3.34
N LYS A 347 23.00 25.02 3.53
CA LYS A 347 22.17 26.24 3.39
C LYS A 347 22.14 27.10 4.65
N GLY A 348 22.93 26.79 5.67
CA GLY A 348 23.04 27.55 6.91
C GLY A 348 21.89 27.31 7.91
N PHE A 349 21.21 26.17 7.82
CA PHE A 349 20.10 25.76 8.70
C PHE A 349 20.51 24.67 9.69
N SER A 350 21.75 24.69 10.19
CA SER A 350 22.27 23.71 11.15
C SER A 350 21.57 23.72 12.52
N ASP A 351 20.78 24.74 12.79
CA ASP A 351 19.98 24.91 14.01
C ASP A 351 18.55 24.29 13.88
N ILE A 352 18.21 23.74 12.73
CA ILE A 352 16.98 22.96 12.54
C ILE A 352 17.25 21.52 13.01
N GLU A 353 16.49 21.08 14.00
CA GLU A 353 16.46 19.68 14.40
C GLU A 353 15.64 18.88 13.39
N ILE A 354 16.14 17.70 13.00
CA ILE A 354 15.48 16.80 12.05
C ILE A 354 15.44 15.39 12.63
N GLU A 355 14.26 14.78 12.60
CA GLU A 355 13.97 13.45 13.15
C GLU A 355 13.25 12.60 12.08
N PRO A 356 13.76 11.40 11.74
CA PRO A 356 13.02 10.47 10.87
C PRO A 356 11.89 9.82 11.67
N LEU A 357 10.68 9.91 11.15
CA LEU A 357 9.49 9.30 11.78
C LEU A 357 9.15 7.94 11.18
N HIS A 358 9.33 7.80 9.87
CA HIS A 358 8.99 6.57 9.15
C HIS A 358 9.84 6.42 7.90
N GLN A 359 10.21 5.16 7.58
CA GLN A 359 11.04 4.81 6.42
C GLN A 359 10.51 3.54 5.77
N ILE A 360 10.25 3.61 4.46
CA ILE A 360 9.83 2.49 3.62
C ILE A 360 10.75 2.45 2.41
N PHE A 361 11.35 1.30 2.12
CA PHE A 361 12.14 1.13 0.91
C PHE A 361 11.23 0.97 -0.32
N PRO A 362 11.56 1.61 -1.45
CA PRO A 362 10.87 1.34 -2.71
C PRO A 362 11.25 -0.03 -3.24
N PHE A 363 10.33 -0.65 -3.97
CA PHE A 363 10.61 -1.91 -4.66
C PHE A 363 9.89 -1.95 -6.02
N ARG A 364 10.46 -2.69 -6.96
CA ARG A 364 9.85 -3.02 -8.25
C ARG A 364 10.40 -4.34 -8.78
N THR A 365 9.50 -5.22 -9.20
CA THR A 365 9.82 -6.45 -9.94
C THR A 365 10.27 -6.10 -11.37
N ASP A 366 11.13 -6.93 -11.96
CA ASP A 366 11.53 -6.80 -13.35
C ASP A 366 10.33 -7.01 -14.29
N MET A 367 10.20 -6.14 -15.31
CA MET A 367 9.15 -6.24 -16.35
C MET A 367 9.21 -7.55 -17.15
N ASN A 368 10.38 -8.19 -17.20
CA ASN A 368 10.61 -9.46 -17.88
C ASN A 368 10.49 -10.68 -16.95
N SER A 369 9.87 -10.53 -15.79
CA SER A 369 9.71 -11.64 -14.86
C SER A 369 8.64 -12.62 -15.33
N ASP A 370 8.94 -13.93 -15.27
CA ASP A 370 7.97 -15.00 -15.58
C ASP A 370 6.66 -14.85 -14.81
N LEU A 371 6.74 -14.38 -13.55
CA LEU A 371 5.56 -14.12 -12.74
C LEU A 371 4.64 -13.08 -13.39
N LEU A 372 5.20 -11.98 -13.88
CA LEU A 372 4.40 -10.93 -14.52
C LEU A 372 3.71 -11.46 -15.78
N ASP A 373 4.39 -12.26 -16.60
CA ASP A 373 3.79 -12.84 -17.81
C ASP A 373 2.67 -13.82 -17.46
N ILE A 374 2.84 -14.63 -16.39
CA ILE A 374 1.78 -15.50 -15.88
C ILE A 374 0.58 -14.69 -15.42
N VAL A 375 0.78 -13.66 -14.60
CA VAL A 375 -0.31 -12.84 -14.06
C VAL A 375 -1.04 -12.11 -15.18
N LYS A 376 -0.33 -11.48 -16.13
CA LYS A 376 -0.91 -10.80 -17.31
C LYS A 376 -1.74 -11.73 -18.19
N THR A 377 -1.17 -12.88 -18.57
CA THR A 377 -1.85 -13.80 -19.46
C THR A 377 -3.05 -14.46 -18.79
N SER A 378 -2.97 -14.73 -17.49
CA SER A 378 -4.08 -15.23 -16.69
C SER A 378 -5.19 -14.18 -16.54
N ALA A 379 -4.83 -12.92 -16.28
CA ALA A 379 -5.79 -11.83 -16.23
C ALA A 379 -6.52 -11.65 -17.56
N PHE A 380 -5.79 -11.66 -18.69
CA PHE A 380 -6.40 -11.54 -20.01
C PHE A 380 -7.45 -12.65 -20.26
N GLU A 381 -7.14 -13.90 -19.89
CA GLU A 381 -8.05 -15.02 -20.08
C GLU A 381 -9.30 -14.91 -19.20
N ILE A 382 -9.17 -14.51 -17.93
CA ILE A 382 -10.28 -14.44 -16.98
C ILE A 382 -11.19 -13.23 -17.26
N TYR A 383 -10.61 -12.06 -17.47
CA TYR A 383 -11.36 -10.81 -17.62
C TYR A 383 -11.73 -10.50 -19.08
N ASN A 384 -11.17 -11.23 -20.06
CA ASN A 384 -11.32 -10.99 -21.49
C ASN A 384 -11.04 -9.53 -21.90
N LYS A 385 -10.08 -8.89 -21.19
CA LYS A 385 -9.63 -7.51 -21.41
C LYS A 385 -8.12 -7.42 -21.25
N LYS A 386 -7.49 -6.51 -22.00
CA LYS A 386 -6.05 -6.28 -21.90
C LYS A 386 -5.72 -5.78 -20.50
N PRO A 387 -4.86 -6.47 -19.74
CA PRO A 387 -4.40 -5.96 -18.45
C PRO A 387 -3.50 -4.74 -18.62
N LEU A 388 -3.61 -3.82 -17.67
CA LEU A 388 -2.78 -2.64 -17.54
C LEU A 388 -1.73 -2.90 -16.47
N VAL A 389 -0.47 -2.67 -16.78
CA VAL A 389 0.64 -2.88 -15.86
C VAL A 389 1.18 -1.54 -15.39
N THR A 390 1.20 -1.33 -14.09
CA THR A 390 1.83 -0.17 -13.47
C THR A 390 3.17 -0.59 -12.86
N PRO A 391 4.31 -0.11 -13.38
CA PRO A 391 5.62 -0.46 -12.84
C PRO A 391 5.78 -0.12 -11.36
N ASN A 392 5.19 1.00 -10.92
CA ASN A 392 5.08 1.40 -9.52
C ASN A 392 3.72 2.04 -9.26
N MET A 393 3.07 1.68 -8.17
CA MET A 393 1.98 2.49 -7.63
C MET A 393 2.52 3.81 -7.07
N ALA A 394 1.68 4.84 -7.04
CA ALA A 394 2.02 6.13 -6.44
C ALA A 394 2.14 6.05 -4.91
N GLY A 395 1.46 5.09 -4.30
CA GLY A 395 1.51 4.79 -2.87
C GLY A 395 2.77 4.06 -2.43
N SER A 396 2.93 3.90 -1.12
CA SER A 396 4.01 3.16 -0.50
C SER A 396 3.45 2.02 0.34
N GLY A 397 4.18 0.92 0.44
CA GLY A 397 3.85 -0.25 1.24
C GLY A 397 5.07 -1.16 1.39
N PRO A 398 4.99 -2.21 2.20
CA PRO A 398 6.15 -2.98 2.64
C PRO A 398 6.58 -4.07 1.62
N MET A 399 6.51 -3.77 0.33
CA MET A 399 6.83 -4.74 -0.73
C MET A 399 8.32 -5.08 -0.78
N TYR A 400 9.19 -4.15 -0.34
CA TYR A 400 10.63 -4.36 -0.32
C TYR A 400 11.06 -5.51 0.61
N GLU A 401 10.38 -5.70 1.71
CA GLU A 401 10.68 -6.75 2.69
C GLU A 401 10.59 -8.14 2.06
N PHE A 402 9.68 -8.32 1.13
CA PHE A 402 9.51 -9.58 0.37
C PHE A 402 10.37 -9.60 -0.92
N GLY A 403 10.28 -8.56 -1.72
CA GLY A 403 11.00 -8.51 -2.98
C GLY A 403 12.49 -8.20 -2.83
N GLY A 404 12.85 -7.26 -1.98
CA GLY A 404 14.23 -6.83 -1.73
C GLY A 404 15.02 -7.79 -0.84
N LEU A 405 14.45 -8.19 0.31
CA LEU A 405 15.16 -9.02 1.30
C LEU A 405 15.01 -10.51 1.05
N LEU A 406 13.83 -10.99 0.68
CA LEU A 406 13.57 -12.40 0.37
C LEU A 406 13.86 -12.74 -1.10
N LYS A 407 14.09 -11.73 -1.95
CA LYS A 407 14.44 -11.87 -3.38
C LYS A 407 13.37 -12.56 -4.23
N MET A 408 12.11 -12.30 -3.94
CA MET A 408 10.98 -12.81 -4.70
C MET A 408 10.50 -11.79 -5.75
N PRO A 409 10.17 -12.18 -6.98
CA PRO A 409 9.36 -11.35 -7.85
C PRO A 409 7.95 -11.22 -7.26
N ILE A 410 7.35 -10.04 -7.41
CA ILE A 410 6.05 -9.71 -6.81
C ILE A 410 5.14 -9.10 -7.88
N CYS A 411 3.89 -9.53 -7.92
CA CYS A 411 2.83 -8.93 -8.73
C CYS A 411 1.54 -8.87 -7.92
N SER A 412 0.73 -7.83 -8.11
CA SER A 412 -0.61 -7.77 -7.52
C SER A 412 -1.62 -8.61 -8.30
N ALA A 413 -2.57 -9.21 -7.59
CA ALA A 413 -3.78 -9.80 -8.15
C ALA A 413 -4.86 -9.86 -7.06
N GLY A 414 -5.90 -9.06 -7.19
CA GLY A 414 -6.92 -8.86 -6.16
C GLY A 414 -8.32 -8.68 -6.71
N VAL A 415 -9.23 -8.21 -5.83
CA VAL A 415 -10.67 -8.12 -6.05
C VAL A 415 -11.19 -6.67 -6.06
N ASP A 416 -10.30 -5.69 -6.15
CA ASP A 416 -10.68 -4.28 -6.07
C ASP A 416 -11.43 -3.82 -7.33
N HIS A 417 -12.28 -2.82 -7.15
CA HIS A 417 -12.96 -2.15 -8.26
C HIS A 417 -13.05 -0.64 -8.00
N PRO A 418 -13.30 0.20 -9.03
CA PRO A 418 -13.15 1.65 -8.90
C PRO A 418 -14.01 2.32 -7.83
N THR A 419 -15.15 1.70 -7.46
CA THR A 419 -16.08 2.26 -6.47
C THR A 419 -16.07 1.47 -5.15
N HIS A 420 -14.93 0.86 -4.80
CA HIS A 420 -14.79 0.03 -3.59
C HIS A 420 -14.77 0.84 -2.29
N ASN A 421 -14.54 2.15 -2.34
CA ASN A 421 -14.47 3.04 -1.19
C ASN A 421 -13.44 2.59 -0.13
N MET A 422 -12.28 2.10 -0.56
CA MET A 422 -11.16 1.78 0.35
C MET A 422 -10.88 2.97 1.28
N HIS A 423 -10.68 2.71 2.58
CA HIS A 423 -10.47 3.68 3.65
C HIS A 423 -11.63 4.68 3.88
N ALA A 424 -12.75 4.54 3.17
CA ALA A 424 -13.92 5.41 3.29
C ALA A 424 -15.16 4.64 3.81
N PRO A 425 -16.21 5.33 4.24
CA PRO A 425 -17.49 4.70 4.55
C PRO A 425 -18.10 3.95 3.37
N ASN A 426 -18.85 2.88 3.68
CA ASN A 426 -19.45 1.98 2.70
C ASN A 426 -18.43 1.27 1.79
N GLU A 427 -17.28 0.90 2.35
CA GLU A 427 -16.32 0.03 1.68
C GLU A 427 -17.00 -1.25 1.21
N ASN A 428 -16.68 -1.68 -0.02
CA ASN A 428 -17.41 -2.76 -0.67
C ASN A 428 -16.58 -3.46 -1.75
N ILE A 429 -16.97 -4.70 -2.11
CA ILE A 429 -16.58 -5.38 -3.34
C ILE A 429 -17.82 -5.90 -4.06
N THR A 430 -17.71 -6.24 -5.34
CA THR A 430 -18.79 -6.95 -6.03
C THR A 430 -18.62 -8.47 -5.95
N ILE A 431 -19.71 -9.22 -6.03
CA ILE A 431 -19.66 -10.69 -6.06
C ILE A 431 -18.93 -11.16 -7.33
N ASP A 432 -19.12 -10.45 -8.44
CA ASP A 432 -18.43 -10.75 -9.69
C ASP A 432 -16.91 -10.58 -9.56
N ASP A 433 -16.44 -9.49 -8.93
CA ASP A 433 -15.00 -9.25 -8.71
C ASP A 433 -14.41 -10.31 -7.78
N LEU A 434 -15.16 -10.72 -6.73
CA LEU A 434 -14.74 -11.80 -5.84
C LEU A 434 -14.57 -13.12 -6.61
N SER A 435 -15.54 -13.49 -7.47
CA SER A 435 -15.47 -14.69 -8.28
C SER A 435 -14.36 -14.63 -9.33
N LEU A 436 -14.26 -13.52 -10.08
CA LEU A 436 -13.23 -13.33 -11.10
C LEU A 436 -11.83 -13.30 -10.49
N GLY A 437 -11.65 -12.64 -9.35
CA GLY A 437 -10.40 -12.64 -8.59
C GLY A 437 -10.01 -14.06 -8.15
N ALA A 438 -10.93 -14.84 -7.63
CA ALA A 438 -10.66 -16.23 -7.25
C ALA A 438 -10.25 -17.10 -8.46
N LYS A 439 -10.91 -16.94 -9.60
CA LYS A 439 -10.55 -17.64 -10.85
C LYS A 439 -9.19 -17.20 -11.37
N HIS A 440 -8.87 -15.91 -11.29
CA HIS A 440 -7.57 -15.38 -11.67
C HIS A 440 -6.46 -15.99 -10.82
N ILE A 441 -6.62 -16.01 -9.48
CA ILE A 441 -5.69 -16.67 -8.57
C ILE A 441 -5.55 -18.17 -8.89
N ALA A 442 -6.65 -18.88 -9.15
CA ALA A 442 -6.60 -20.30 -9.51
C ALA A 442 -5.78 -20.55 -10.78
N LEU A 443 -5.94 -19.69 -11.79
CA LEU A 443 -5.20 -19.80 -13.05
C LEU A 443 -3.72 -19.44 -12.86
N ILE A 444 -3.40 -18.42 -12.05
CA ILE A 444 -2.01 -18.11 -11.67
C ILE A 444 -1.36 -19.32 -10.99
N MET A 445 -2.00 -19.90 -9.98
CA MET A 445 -1.47 -21.09 -9.28
C MET A 445 -1.16 -22.24 -10.25
N LYS A 446 -2.06 -22.49 -11.22
CA LYS A 446 -1.88 -23.54 -12.21
C LYS A 446 -0.68 -23.27 -13.12
N ARG A 447 -0.62 -22.08 -13.72
CA ARG A 447 0.46 -21.70 -14.66
C ARG A 447 1.82 -21.57 -13.97
N PHE A 448 1.82 -21.09 -12.73
CA PHE A 448 3.06 -21.01 -11.94
C PHE A 448 3.68 -22.36 -11.65
N SER A 449 2.88 -23.42 -11.58
CA SER A 449 3.39 -24.78 -11.40
C SER A 449 4.03 -25.39 -12.68
N GLU A 450 3.89 -24.73 -13.81
CA GLU A 450 4.30 -25.23 -15.13
C GLU A 450 5.66 -24.66 -15.62
N ILE A 451 6.24 -23.69 -14.85
CA ILE A 451 7.52 -23.04 -15.15
C ILE A 451 8.70 -23.57 -14.33
#